data_d33444094194e11a4df6ccca93d30962
#
_entry.id   d33444094194e11a4df6ccca93d30962
#
_cell.length_a   1.000
_cell.length_b   1.000
_cell.length_c   1.000
_cell.angle_alpha   90.00
_cell.angle_beta   90.00
_cell.angle_gamma   90.00
#
_symmetry.space_group_name_H-M   'P 1'
#
loop_
_entity.id
_entity.type
_entity.pdbx_description
1 polymer ?
#
loop_
_entity_poly.entity_id
_entity_poly.type
_entity_poly.pdbx_seq_one_letter_code
_entity_poly.pdbx_strand_id
1 'polypeptide(L)'
;MLFTHRNPEMELDHKRTALVLVDMQNEFFEEKTGTYYELIADSLKERNVISHTEQLLKTAQELGYYILHSPHWYYPTDLQWVVPGGAIAHYLGGIGFCGRKDPVDLEGFAHSRADYYEPFKKYLMDGRTCNTSPHKHFGTMANDMVKQLRMRKVEKVIMAGPASNICLESHMRDLIEAGFEVAMVRDAVAGPKNEEGDGYVAAMVNWRFMANGLWTTEEAVNKMKAAATAA
;
A
#
# COMPACT_ATOMS: atom_id res chain seq x y z
N MET A 1 -23.27 20.24 13.53
CA MET A 1 -22.88 18.83 13.47
C MET A 1 -21.37 18.80 13.56
N LEU A 2 -20.82 18.18 14.62
CA LEU A 2 -19.37 18.23 14.92
C LEU A 2 -18.54 17.38 13.95
N PHE A 3 -19.14 16.36 13.33
CA PHE A 3 -18.48 15.51 12.35
C PHE A 3 -19.19 15.65 11.01
N THR A 4 -18.48 16.15 10.02
CA THR A 4 -18.94 16.17 8.64
C THR A 4 -18.51 14.87 7.96
N HIS A 5 -19.36 14.33 7.09
CA HIS A 5 -19.03 13.12 6.30
C HIS A 5 -18.04 13.41 5.15
N ARG A 6 -17.37 14.55 5.17
CA ARG A 6 -16.40 14.95 4.17
C ARG A 6 -15.03 15.06 4.83
N ASN A 7 -14.05 14.41 4.23
CA ASN A 7 -12.66 14.63 4.60
C ASN A 7 -12.29 16.08 4.27
N PRO A 8 -11.42 16.72 5.07
CA PRO A 8 -10.89 18.02 4.72
C PRO A 8 -10.22 17.98 3.34
N GLU A 9 -10.22 19.08 2.62
CA GLU A 9 -9.49 19.17 1.36
C GLU A 9 -8.00 19.27 1.66
N MET A 10 -7.25 18.22 1.30
CA MET A 10 -5.80 18.23 1.33
C MET A 10 -5.28 18.86 0.03
N GLU A 11 -4.57 19.96 0.16
CA GLU A 11 -3.82 20.55 -0.95
C GLU A 11 -2.45 19.88 -1.06
N LEU A 12 -2.00 19.65 -2.29
CA LEU A 12 -0.69 19.04 -2.53
C LEU A 12 0.40 20.11 -2.70
N ASP A 13 1.56 19.83 -2.13
CA ASP A 13 2.83 20.48 -2.46
C ASP A 13 3.70 19.46 -3.19
N HIS A 14 4.02 19.72 -4.45
CA HIS A 14 4.73 18.78 -5.32
C HIS A 14 6.05 18.28 -4.68
N LYS A 15 6.83 19.17 -4.06
CA LYS A 15 8.15 18.84 -3.48
C LYS A 15 8.05 18.11 -2.12
N ARG A 16 6.89 18.18 -1.48
CA ARG A 16 6.65 17.64 -0.13
C ARG A 16 5.61 16.53 -0.12
N THR A 17 5.23 16.03 -1.30
CA THR A 17 4.24 14.96 -1.48
C THR A 17 4.91 13.72 -2.05
N ALA A 18 4.50 12.54 -1.57
CA ALA A 18 4.90 11.24 -2.11
C ALA A 18 3.70 10.36 -2.42
N LEU A 19 3.85 9.49 -3.43
CA LEU A 19 2.98 8.34 -3.63
C LEU A 19 3.53 7.18 -2.79
N VAL A 20 2.71 6.63 -1.91
CA VAL A 20 3.04 5.48 -1.06
C VAL A 20 2.16 4.30 -1.46
N LEU A 21 2.81 3.21 -1.82
CA LEU A 21 2.15 1.96 -2.19
C LEU A 21 2.47 0.86 -1.18
N VAL A 22 1.49 0.01 -0.91
CA VAL A 22 1.62 -1.10 0.03
C VAL A 22 1.30 -2.40 -0.69
N ASP A 23 2.13 -3.42 -0.51
CA ASP A 23 1.89 -4.81 -0.95
C ASP A 23 1.71 -5.01 -2.47
N MET A 24 2.52 -4.33 -3.30
CA MET A 24 2.47 -4.46 -4.75
C MET A 24 3.09 -5.77 -5.27
N GLN A 25 2.70 -6.91 -4.70
CA GLN A 25 3.32 -8.22 -4.87
C GLN A 25 2.37 -9.25 -5.49
N ASN A 26 2.92 -10.30 -6.09
CA ASN A 26 2.16 -11.40 -6.71
C ASN A 26 1.17 -12.06 -5.75
N GLU A 27 1.47 -12.11 -4.45
CA GLU A 27 0.56 -12.63 -3.43
C GLU A 27 -0.84 -12.01 -3.50
N PHE A 28 -0.91 -10.73 -3.87
CA PHE A 28 -2.15 -9.95 -3.87
C PHE A 28 -2.74 -9.74 -5.27
N PHE A 29 -1.93 -9.84 -6.32
CA PHE A 29 -2.35 -9.45 -7.68
C PHE A 29 -2.30 -10.58 -8.70
N GLU A 30 -1.55 -11.66 -8.45
CA GLU A 30 -1.37 -12.75 -9.41
C GLU A 30 -2.32 -13.91 -9.13
N GLU A 31 -3.28 -14.12 -10.03
CA GLU A 31 -4.33 -15.13 -9.90
C GLU A 31 -3.80 -16.56 -9.74
N LYS A 32 -2.67 -16.86 -10.39
CA LYS A 32 -2.15 -18.25 -10.41
C LYS A 32 -1.36 -18.63 -9.18
N THR A 33 -0.77 -17.66 -8.50
CA THR A 33 0.19 -17.91 -7.43
C THR A 33 -0.20 -17.26 -6.10
N GLY A 34 -0.95 -16.16 -6.13
CA GLY A 34 -1.35 -15.41 -4.94
C GLY A 34 -2.45 -16.12 -4.16
N THR A 35 -2.20 -16.43 -2.90
CA THR A 35 -3.25 -17.00 -2.03
C THR A 35 -4.17 -15.94 -1.46
N TYR A 36 -3.66 -14.73 -1.22
CA TYR A 36 -4.49 -13.61 -0.80
C TYR A 36 -5.32 -13.03 -1.95
N TYR A 37 -4.87 -13.23 -3.20
CA TYR A 37 -5.62 -12.84 -4.39
C TYR A 37 -7.06 -13.34 -4.36
N GLU A 38 -7.29 -14.60 -3.96
CA GLU A 38 -8.63 -15.21 -3.91
C GLU A 38 -9.60 -14.42 -3.00
N LEU A 39 -9.09 -13.85 -1.92
CA LEU A 39 -9.90 -13.09 -0.95
C LEU A 39 -10.30 -11.70 -1.45
N ILE A 40 -9.55 -11.15 -2.41
CA ILE A 40 -9.72 -9.77 -2.89
C ILE A 40 -10.00 -9.66 -4.39
N ALA A 41 -10.06 -10.79 -5.11
CA ALA A 41 -10.18 -10.82 -6.58
C ALA A 41 -11.38 -10.01 -7.11
N ASP A 42 -12.55 -10.17 -6.49
CA ASP A 42 -13.74 -9.41 -6.87
C ASP A 42 -13.54 -7.91 -6.64
N SER A 43 -12.97 -7.55 -5.49
CA SER A 43 -12.66 -6.17 -5.14
C SER A 43 -11.66 -5.53 -6.11
N LEU A 44 -10.64 -6.28 -6.56
CA LEU A 44 -9.69 -5.85 -7.58
C LEU A 44 -10.37 -5.57 -8.93
N LYS A 45 -11.24 -6.48 -9.36
CA LYS A 45 -11.94 -6.41 -10.65
C LYS A 45 -13.01 -5.31 -10.67
N GLU A 46 -13.86 -5.24 -9.64
CA GLU A 46 -14.94 -4.26 -9.52
C GLU A 46 -14.45 -2.81 -9.59
N ARG A 47 -13.24 -2.54 -9.11
CA ARG A 47 -12.65 -1.20 -9.02
C ARG A 47 -11.52 -0.94 -10.00
N ASN A 48 -11.23 -1.87 -10.90
CA ASN A 48 -10.10 -1.79 -11.85
C ASN A 48 -8.78 -1.40 -11.16
N VAL A 49 -8.52 -1.94 -9.96
CA VAL A 49 -7.44 -1.53 -9.07
C VAL A 49 -6.07 -1.55 -9.74
N ILE A 50 -5.81 -2.56 -10.57
CA ILE A 50 -4.53 -2.69 -11.30
C ILE A 50 -4.32 -1.50 -12.24
N SER A 51 -5.33 -1.16 -13.06
CA SER A 51 -5.26 -0.04 -14.00
C SER A 51 -5.12 1.30 -13.28
N HIS A 52 -5.88 1.50 -12.20
CA HIS A 52 -5.81 2.71 -11.40
C HIS A 52 -4.46 2.87 -10.68
N THR A 53 -3.92 1.79 -10.13
CA THR A 53 -2.58 1.80 -9.53
C THR A 53 -1.50 2.11 -10.57
N GLU A 54 -1.59 1.53 -11.76
CA GLU A 54 -0.65 1.83 -12.85
C GLU A 54 -0.73 3.29 -13.28
N GLN A 55 -1.94 3.87 -13.35
CA GLN A 55 -2.14 5.29 -13.65
C GLN A 55 -1.49 6.20 -12.61
N LEU A 56 -1.62 5.88 -11.32
CA LEU A 56 -0.95 6.62 -10.23
C LEU A 56 0.57 6.54 -10.35
N LEU A 57 1.11 5.34 -10.54
CA LEU A 57 2.55 5.10 -10.71
C LEU A 57 3.11 5.87 -11.90
N LYS A 58 2.47 5.76 -13.06
CA LYS A 58 2.85 6.48 -14.27
C LYS A 58 2.85 7.99 -14.04
N THR A 59 1.78 8.52 -13.48
CA THR A 59 1.65 9.96 -13.20
C THR A 59 2.73 10.45 -12.23
N ALA A 60 2.96 9.71 -11.15
CA ALA A 60 3.98 10.06 -10.18
C ALA A 60 5.39 10.04 -10.79
N GLN A 61 5.70 9.04 -11.63
CA GLN A 61 6.97 8.94 -12.32
C GLN A 61 7.18 10.06 -13.34
N GLU A 62 6.19 10.35 -14.17
CA GLU A 62 6.24 11.41 -15.19
C GLU A 62 6.38 12.81 -14.59
N LEU A 63 5.73 13.05 -13.46
CA LEU A 63 5.76 14.34 -12.78
C LEU A 63 6.90 14.47 -11.76
N GLY A 64 7.69 13.42 -11.52
CA GLY A 64 8.84 13.47 -10.62
C GLY A 64 8.50 13.45 -9.13
N TYR A 65 7.34 12.92 -8.75
CA TYR A 65 7.01 12.67 -7.34
C TYR A 65 7.89 11.58 -6.75
N TYR A 66 8.15 11.65 -5.46
CA TYR A 66 8.71 10.52 -4.74
C TYR A 66 7.71 9.36 -4.74
N ILE A 67 8.18 8.17 -5.09
CA ILE A 67 7.43 6.92 -4.98
C ILE A 67 8.09 6.06 -3.91
N LEU A 68 7.32 5.64 -2.91
CA LEU A 68 7.77 4.70 -1.90
C LEU A 68 6.85 3.47 -1.92
N HIS A 69 7.44 2.31 -1.76
CA HIS A 69 6.71 1.04 -1.71
C HIS A 69 7.09 0.28 -0.44
N SER A 70 6.09 -0.18 0.29
CA SER A 70 6.22 -1.04 1.47
C SER A 70 5.90 -2.47 1.09
N PRO A 71 6.91 -3.33 0.87
CA PRO A 71 6.68 -4.74 0.59
C PRO A 71 6.41 -5.53 1.88
N HIS A 72 5.68 -6.64 1.75
CA HIS A 72 5.45 -7.59 2.82
C HIS A 72 6.34 -8.82 2.60
N TRP A 73 7.31 -9.06 3.45
CA TRP A 73 8.16 -10.26 3.36
C TRP A 73 8.37 -10.91 4.69
N TYR A 74 8.25 -12.24 4.70
CA TYR A 74 8.67 -13.10 5.80
C TYR A 74 9.91 -13.91 5.41
N TYR A 75 10.72 -14.21 6.41
CA TYR A 75 11.91 -15.03 6.28
C TYR A 75 11.79 -16.27 7.15
N PRO A 76 12.56 -17.36 6.91
CA PRO A 76 12.52 -18.55 7.75
C PRO A 76 12.78 -18.28 9.24
N THR A 77 13.55 -17.25 9.55
CA THR A 77 13.79 -16.83 10.95
C THR A 77 12.54 -16.26 11.62
N ASP A 78 11.62 -15.71 10.87
CA ASP A 78 10.36 -15.17 11.41
C ASP A 78 9.42 -16.31 11.89
N LEU A 79 9.59 -17.53 11.35
CA LEU A 79 8.85 -18.72 11.79
C LEU A 79 9.26 -19.18 13.20
N GLN A 80 10.37 -18.66 13.73
CA GLN A 80 10.83 -18.93 15.08
C GLN A 80 10.18 -18.04 16.14
N TRP A 81 9.32 -17.12 15.73
CA TRP A 81 8.62 -16.27 16.68
C TRP A 81 7.67 -17.08 17.56
N VAL A 82 7.83 -16.92 18.86
CA VAL A 82 6.94 -17.51 19.87
C VAL A 82 5.81 -16.51 20.15
N VAL A 83 4.94 -16.32 19.17
CA VAL A 83 3.79 -15.41 19.31
C VAL A 83 2.54 -16.27 19.51
N PRO A 84 1.72 -15.97 20.52
CA PRO A 84 0.49 -16.70 20.72
C PRO A 84 -0.52 -16.37 19.62
N GLY A 85 -0.82 -17.36 18.81
CA GLY A 85 -2.03 -17.48 18.02
C GLY A 85 -2.31 -16.39 16.96
N GLY A 86 -3.53 -16.46 16.44
CA GLY A 86 -4.08 -15.52 15.47
C GLY A 86 -3.76 -15.88 14.02
N ALA A 87 -4.36 -15.09 13.11
CA ALA A 87 -4.25 -15.27 11.67
C ALA A 87 -2.79 -15.27 11.17
N ILE A 88 -1.92 -14.48 11.80
CA ILE A 88 -0.51 -14.37 11.42
C ILE A 88 0.23 -15.70 11.58
N ALA A 89 0.01 -16.42 12.66
CA ALA A 89 0.63 -17.74 12.85
C ALA A 89 0.21 -18.73 11.75
N HIS A 90 -1.03 -18.65 11.30
CA HIS A 90 -1.55 -19.46 10.20
C HIS A 90 -0.89 -19.07 8.87
N TYR A 91 -0.82 -17.77 8.55
CA TYR A 91 -0.18 -17.28 7.33
C TYR A 91 1.31 -17.63 7.27
N LEU A 92 2.03 -17.44 8.37
CA LEU A 92 3.45 -17.76 8.45
C LEU A 92 3.72 -19.27 8.32
N GLY A 93 3.02 -20.10 9.10
CA GLY A 93 3.30 -21.52 9.21
C GLY A 93 2.67 -22.39 8.12
N GLY A 94 1.49 -21.98 7.60
CA GLY A 94 0.66 -22.84 6.77
C GLY A 94 0.84 -22.65 5.27
N ILE A 95 0.91 -21.43 4.78
CA ILE A 95 0.81 -21.15 3.35
C ILE A 95 2.02 -20.46 2.73
N GLY A 96 3.05 -20.14 3.52
CA GLY A 96 4.25 -19.45 3.01
C GLY A 96 3.95 -18.06 2.44
N PHE A 97 3.05 -17.32 3.05
CA PHE A 97 2.60 -16.00 2.64
C PHE A 97 3.79 -15.02 2.51
N CYS A 98 3.95 -14.42 1.34
CA CYS A 98 5.04 -13.49 1.05
C CYS A 98 6.43 -13.98 1.51
N GLY A 99 6.66 -15.29 1.53
CA GLY A 99 7.89 -15.91 2.03
C GLY A 99 9.06 -15.67 1.09
N ARG A 100 10.20 -15.26 1.66
CA ARG A 100 11.50 -15.20 1.00
C ARG A 100 12.49 -16.09 1.74
N LYS A 101 13.43 -16.66 0.98
CA LYS A 101 14.48 -17.52 1.56
C LYS A 101 15.39 -16.75 2.53
N ASP A 102 15.80 -15.56 2.13
CA ASP A 102 16.76 -14.72 2.85
C ASP A 102 16.63 -13.26 2.44
N PRO A 103 17.01 -12.29 3.28
CA PRO A 103 17.01 -10.86 2.90
C PRO A 103 17.94 -10.50 1.75
N VAL A 104 19.02 -11.23 1.59
CA VAL A 104 20.10 -10.96 0.61
C VAL A 104 20.05 -11.91 -0.57
N ASP A 105 19.70 -13.18 -0.33
CA ASP A 105 19.62 -14.20 -1.37
C ASP A 105 18.31 -14.05 -2.19
N LEU A 106 18.46 -13.96 -3.50
CA LEU A 106 17.34 -13.85 -4.45
C LEU A 106 16.95 -15.20 -5.07
N GLU A 107 17.54 -16.32 -4.64
CA GLU A 107 17.16 -17.63 -5.13
C GLU A 107 15.67 -17.91 -4.83
N GLY A 108 14.92 -18.30 -5.88
CA GLY A 108 13.49 -18.57 -5.78
C GLY A 108 12.60 -17.33 -5.59
N PHE A 109 13.15 -16.12 -5.62
CA PHE A 109 12.37 -14.90 -5.49
C PHE A 109 11.59 -14.55 -6.75
N ALA A 110 12.24 -14.62 -7.92
CA ALA A 110 11.63 -14.27 -9.19
C ALA A 110 10.35 -15.10 -9.45
N HIS A 111 9.27 -14.41 -9.78
CA HIS A 111 7.92 -14.97 -10.00
C HIS A 111 7.30 -15.70 -8.80
N SER A 112 7.92 -15.63 -7.63
CA SER A 112 7.30 -16.14 -6.40
C SER A 112 6.16 -15.23 -5.94
N ARG A 113 5.41 -15.66 -4.93
CA ARG A 113 4.38 -14.83 -4.27
C ARG A 113 4.95 -13.55 -3.66
N ALA A 114 6.18 -13.62 -3.17
CA ALA A 114 6.88 -12.50 -2.57
C ALA A 114 7.41 -11.48 -3.60
N ASP A 115 7.53 -11.86 -4.88
CA ASP A 115 8.01 -10.97 -5.94
C ASP A 115 6.97 -9.89 -6.26
N TYR A 116 7.43 -8.79 -6.82
CA TYR A 116 6.56 -7.72 -7.27
C TYR A 116 5.69 -8.16 -8.44
N TYR A 117 4.45 -7.68 -8.46
CA TYR A 117 3.54 -7.95 -9.58
C TYR A 117 4.11 -7.40 -10.89
N GLU A 118 4.18 -8.25 -11.91
CA GLU A 118 4.91 -7.97 -13.15
C GLU A 118 4.58 -6.63 -13.81
N PRO A 119 3.29 -6.22 -13.94
CA PRO A 119 2.94 -4.92 -14.53
C PRO A 119 3.50 -3.71 -13.79
N PHE A 120 3.79 -3.84 -12.48
CA PHE A 120 4.31 -2.76 -11.66
C PHE A 120 5.84 -2.71 -11.58
N LYS A 121 6.55 -3.78 -11.95
CA LYS A 121 8.01 -3.88 -11.84
C LYS A 121 8.75 -2.74 -12.54
N LYS A 122 8.28 -2.34 -13.71
CA LYS A 122 8.88 -1.22 -14.48
C LYS A 122 8.91 0.11 -13.72
N TYR A 123 8.03 0.28 -12.73
CA TYR A 123 8.00 1.44 -11.85
C TYR A 123 8.73 1.18 -10.53
N LEU A 124 8.52 0.01 -9.93
CA LEU A 124 9.08 -0.32 -8.60
C LEU A 124 10.58 -0.62 -8.65
N MET A 125 11.10 -1.06 -9.80
CA MET A 125 12.50 -1.43 -9.99
C MET A 125 13.26 -0.45 -10.92
N ASP A 126 12.77 0.77 -11.07
CA ASP A 126 13.32 1.80 -11.95
C ASP A 126 14.60 2.50 -11.39
N GLY A 127 15.04 2.12 -10.21
CA GLY A 127 16.17 2.73 -9.50
C GLY A 127 15.86 4.07 -8.84
N ARG A 128 14.64 4.61 -8.97
CA ARG A 128 14.18 5.86 -8.35
C ARG A 128 13.15 5.62 -7.26
N THR A 129 12.34 4.58 -7.40
CA THR A 129 11.37 4.17 -6.39
C THR A 129 12.08 3.63 -5.16
N CYS A 130 11.71 4.15 -4.00
CA CYS A 130 12.21 3.68 -2.71
C CYS A 130 11.41 2.46 -2.24
N ASN A 131 11.93 1.26 -2.48
CA ASN A 131 11.41 0.08 -1.81
C ASN A 131 11.96 0.08 -0.38
N THR A 132 11.09 0.26 0.60
CA THR A 132 11.47 0.27 2.02
C THR A 132 11.89 -1.12 2.50
N SER A 133 12.48 -1.22 3.68
CA SER A 133 12.57 -2.50 4.36
C SER A 133 11.15 -3.08 4.54
N PRO A 134 10.99 -4.42 4.54
CA PRO A 134 9.65 -5.01 4.55
C PRO A 134 8.92 -4.75 5.86
N HIS A 135 7.62 -4.53 5.79
CA HIS A 135 6.80 -4.68 6.97
C HIS A 135 6.51 -6.17 7.23
N LYS A 136 6.23 -6.51 8.48
CA LYS A 136 6.11 -7.91 8.90
C LYS A 136 4.66 -8.32 9.19
N HIS A 137 3.84 -7.39 9.65
CA HIS A 137 2.44 -7.62 9.96
C HIS A 137 1.59 -6.67 9.13
N PHE A 138 1.17 -5.56 9.71
CA PHE A 138 0.19 -4.70 9.07
C PHE A 138 0.70 -3.29 8.78
N GLY A 139 1.47 -2.68 9.68
CA GLY A 139 1.84 -1.28 9.60
C GLY A 139 3.35 -1.04 9.48
N THR A 140 3.74 0.21 9.68
CA THR A 140 5.11 0.69 9.46
C THR A 140 6.08 0.42 10.61
N MET A 141 5.62 -0.14 11.72
CA MET A 141 6.46 -0.33 12.92
C MET A 141 7.74 -1.13 12.65
N ALA A 142 7.67 -2.10 11.74
CA ALA A 142 8.80 -2.99 11.42
C ALA A 142 9.61 -2.53 10.21
N ASN A 143 9.27 -1.39 9.56
CA ASN A 143 9.98 -0.91 8.40
C ASN A 143 10.47 0.53 8.55
N ASP A 144 11.21 1.02 7.56
CA ASP A 144 11.81 2.35 7.59
C ASP A 144 11.01 3.41 6.81
N MET A 145 9.73 3.16 6.48
CA MET A 145 8.87 4.06 5.69
C MET A 145 8.86 5.50 6.24
N VAL A 146 8.57 5.65 7.54
CA VAL A 146 8.53 6.98 8.20
C VAL A 146 9.87 7.71 8.06
N LYS A 147 10.98 7.00 8.28
CA LYS A 147 12.33 7.56 8.13
C LYS A 147 12.58 7.99 6.69
N GLN A 148 12.25 7.15 5.72
CA GLN A 148 12.46 7.45 4.30
C GLN A 148 11.66 8.67 3.85
N LEU A 149 10.42 8.82 4.30
CA LEU A 149 9.59 10.00 4.03
C LEU A 149 10.18 11.26 4.66
N ARG A 150 10.55 11.20 5.95
CA ARG A 150 11.15 12.35 6.67
C ARG A 150 12.45 12.83 6.07
N MET A 151 13.34 11.90 5.67
CA MET A 151 14.63 12.26 5.06
C MET A 151 14.47 12.95 3.69
N ARG A 152 13.32 12.76 3.02
CA ARG A 152 12.94 13.45 1.79
C ARG A 152 12.11 14.71 2.02
N LYS A 153 11.91 15.11 3.28
CA LYS A 153 11.07 16.25 3.68
C LYS A 153 9.62 16.12 3.19
N VAL A 154 9.14 14.91 3.02
CA VAL A 154 7.74 14.63 2.69
C VAL A 154 6.88 14.94 3.91
N GLU A 155 5.73 15.56 3.69
CA GLU A 155 4.72 15.88 4.70
C GLU A 155 3.36 15.34 4.32
N LYS A 156 3.14 15.10 3.04
CA LYS A 156 1.87 14.66 2.48
C LYS A 156 2.06 13.37 1.71
N VAL A 157 1.16 12.43 1.89
CA VAL A 157 1.21 11.15 1.19
C VAL A 157 -0.12 10.84 0.52
N ILE A 158 -0.04 10.29 -0.69
CA ILE A 158 -1.15 9.70 -1.42
C ILE A 158 -0.96 8.20 -1.35
N MET A 159 -1.95 7.44 -0.89
CA MET A 159 -1.79 6.01 -0.61
C MET A 159 -2.74 5.15 -1.44
N ALA A 160 -2.21 3.99 -1.89
CA ALA A 160 -2.95 2.94 -2.58
C ALA A 160 -2.37 1.56 -2.29
N GLY A 161 -3.13 0.50 -2.59
CA GLY A 161 -2.72 -0.91 -2.45
C GLY A 161 -3.71 -1.79 -1.71
N PRO A 162 -3.49 -3.09 -1.63
CA PRO A 162 -4.21 -4.02 -0.77
C PRO A 162 -3.57 -4.11 0.63
N ALA A 163 -4.19 -4.72 1.63
CA ALA A 163 -5.62 -4.84 1.74
C ALA A 163 -6.15 -3.60 2.45
N SER A 164 -7.25 -3.05 1.91
CA SER A 164 -7.76 -1.73 2.31
C SER A 164 -7.93 -1.57 3.82
N ASN A 165 -8.58 -2.54 4.47
CA ASN A 165 -8.91 -2.51 5.92
C ASN A 165 -7.84 -3.17 6.81
N ILE A 166 -6.71 -3.59 6.27
CA ILE A 166 -5.64 -4.30 7.00
C ILE A 166 -4.31 -3.55 6.84
N CYS A 167 -3.44 -4.00 5.91
CA CYS A 167 -2.09 -3.41 5.78
C CYS A 167 -2.14 -1.94 5.38
N LEU A 168 -2.95 -1.59 4.39
CA LEU A 168 -3.03 -0.21 3.93
C LEU A 168 -3.58 0.73 5.01
N GLU A 169 -4.67 0.33 5.70
CA GLU A 169 -5.22 1.14 6.80
C GLU A 169 -4.23 1.27 7.96
N SER A 170 -3.50 0.20 8.28
CA SER A 170 -2.50 0.25 9.35
C SER A 170 -1.38 1.23 9.01
N HIS A 171 -0.88 1.21 7.78
CA HIS A 171 0.10 2.19 7.31
C HIS A 171 -0.46 3.62 7.36
N MET A 172 -1.71 3.82 6.94
CA MET A 172 -2.37 5.13 7.01
C MET A 172 -2.41 5.64 8.46
N ARG A 173 -2.84 4.81 9.41
CA ARG A 173 -2.92 5.19 10.83
C ARG A 173 -1.54 5.56 11.38
N ASP A 174 -0.53 4.72 11.13
CA ASP A 174 0.84 4.96 11.57
C ASP A 174 1.41 6.28 11.00
N LEU A 175 1.14 6.57 9.73
CA LEU A 175 1.62 7.79 9.09
C LEU A 175 0.90 9.04 9.62
N ILE A 176 -0.41 8.95 9.90
CA ILE A 176 -1.16 10.04 10.53
C ILE A 176 -0.59 10.31 11.95
N GLU A 177 -0.38 9.26 12.75
CA GLU A 177 0.21 9.37 14.08
C GLU A 177 1.67 9.90 14.04
N ALA A 178 2.39 9.60 12.96
CA ALA A 178 3.72 10.18 12.71
C ALA A 178 3.66 11.62 12.17
N GLY A 179 2.47 12.22 12.02
CA GLY A 179 2.28 13.63 11.64
C GLY A 179 2.36 13.91 10.14
N PHE A 180 2.00 12.94 9.29
CA PHE A 180 1.79 13.18 7.87
C PHE A 180 0.32 13.49 7.57
N GLU A 181 0.08 14.33 6.58
CA GLU A 181 -1.24 14.41 5.96
C GLU A 181 -1.38 13.25 4.96
N VAL A 182 -2.49 12.49 5.05
CA VAL A 182 -2.68 11.27 4.27
C VAL A 182 -3.97 11.35 3.46
N ALA A 183 -3.85 11.16 2.14
CA ALA A 183 -4.98 10.94 1.24
C ALA A 183 -5.00 9.49 0.75
N MET A 184 -6.17 8.87 0.78
CA MET A 184 -6.40 7.51 0.31
C MET A 184 -7.05 7.53 -1.07
N VAL A 185 -6.58 6.68 -1.99
CA VAL A 185 -7.18 6.57 -3.33
C VAL A 185 -8.13 5.38 -3.37
N ARG A 186 -9.42 5.63 -3.20
CA ARG A 186 -10.46 4.63 -2.90
C ARG A 186 -10.74 3.63 -4.02
N ASP A 187 -10.42 3.93 -5.27
CA ASP A 187 -10.58 3.03 -6.41
C ASP A 187 -9.27 2.37 -6.86
N ALA A 188 -8.16 2.65 -6.17
CA ALA A 188 -6.87 1.97 -6.34
C ALA A 188 -6.56 1.04 -5.15
N VAL A 189 -7.58 0.53 -4.48
CA VAL A 189 -7.47 -0.34 -3.30
C VAL A 189 -8.46 -1.49 -3.38
N ALA A 190 -8.11 -2.63 -2.76
CA ALA A 190 -8.96 -3.80 -2.64
C ALA A 190 -9.03 -4.29 -1.20
N GLY A 191 -10.18 -4.80 -0.78
CA GLY A 191 -10.40 -5.38 0.54
C GLY A 191 -11.00 -6.77 0.47
N PRO A 192 -10.68 -7.66 1.43
CA PRO A 192 -11.28 -8.98 1.52
C PRO A 192 -12.74 -8.90 2.01
N LYS A 193 -13.52 -9.90 1.64
CA LYS A 193 -14.88 -10.11 2.17
C LYS A 193 -14.93 -11.39 2.98
N ASN A 194 -15.72 -11.39 4.03
CA ASN A 194 -16.03 -12.56 4.85
C ASN A 194 -17.51 -12.55 5.27
N GLU A 195 -17.89 -13.47 6.18
CA GLU A 195 -19.27 -13.60 6.65
C GLU A 195 -19.76 -12.36 7.43
N GLU A 196 -18.85 -11.66 8.12
CA GLU A 196 -19.16 -10.45 8.89
C GLU A 196 -19.33 -9.21 8.01
N GLY A 197 -18.72 -9.18 6.80
CA GLY A 197 -18.88 -8.05 5.90
C GLY A 197 -17.78 -7.84 4.86
N ASP A 198 -17.79 -6.64 4.32
CA ASP A 198 -16.89 -6.20 3.27
C ASP A 198 -15.81 -5.29 3.84
N GLY A 199 -14.55 -5.77 3.81
CA GLY A 199 -13.39 -5.02 4.30
C GLY A 199 -13.11 -3.73 3.55
N TYR A 200 -13.48 -3.64 2.27
CA TYR A 200 -13.41 -2.38 1.53
C TYR A 200 -14.39 -1.35 2.12
N VAL A 201 -15.63 -1.75 2.38
CA VAL A 201 -16.65 -0.86 2.96
C VAL A 201 -16.22 -0.42 4.37
N ALA A 202 -15.69 -1.34 5.18
CA ALA A 202 -15.17 -1.02 6.51
C ALA A 202 -14.05 0.04 6.45
N ALA A 203 -13.12 -0.12 5.51
CA ALA A 203 -12.06 0.85 5.27
C ALA A 203 -12.62 2.22 4.87
N MET A 204 -13.59 2.28 3.94
CA MET A 204 -14.22 3.55 3.53
C MET A 204 -14.86 4.28 4.71
N VAL A 205 -15.51 3.56 5.62
CA VAL A 205 -16.08 4.15 6.84
C VAL A 205 -14.98 4.78 7.69
N ASN A 206 -13.93 4.02 7.98
CA ASN A 206 -12.81 4.48 8.82
C ASN A 206 -12.07 5.68 8.20
N TRP A 207 -11.76 5.60 6.92
CA TRP A 207 -10.97 6.63 6.24
C TRP A 207 -11.70 7.97 6.14
N ARG A 208 -13.03 7.97 6.07
CA ARG A 208 -13.81 9.21 6.12
C ARG A 208 -13.68 9.97 7.43
N PHE A 209 -13.31 9.28 8.51
CA PHE A 209 -13.08 9.92 9.81
C PHE A 209 -11.62 10.31 10.04
N MET A 210 -10.67 9.63 9.38
CA MET A 210 -9.26 9.75 9.74
C MET A 210 -8.40 10.38 8.64
N ALA A 211 -8.63 10.04 7.37
CA ALA A 211 -7.78 10.51 6.29
C ALA A 211 -8.02 12.00 5.98
N ASN A 212 -6.99 12.70 5.55
CA ASN A 212 -7.04 14.09 5.10
C ASN A 212 -7.64 14.24 3.69
N GLY A 213 -7.68 13.14 2.93
CA GLY A 213 -8.33 13.07 1.63
C GLY A 213 -8.83 11.66 1.34
N LEU A 214 -9.96 11.55 0.63
CA LEU A 214 -10.49 10.29 0.13
C LEU A 214 -10.93 10.50 -1.31
N TRP A 215 -10.03 10.17 -2.24
CA TRP A 215 -10.13 10.54 -3.65
C TRP A 215 -10.34 9.33 -4.55
N THR A 216 -10.82 9.58 -5.75
CA THR A 216 -10.65 8.67 -6.88
C THR A 216 -9.25 8.82 -7.47
N THR A 217 -8.84 7.87 -8.30
CA THR A 217 -7.59 7.97 -9.07
C THR A 217 -7.58 9.22 -9.95
N GLU A 218 -8.70 9.54 -10.59
CA GLU A 218 -8.83 10.75 -11.41
C GLU A 218 -8.61 12.03 -10.58
N GLU A 219 -9.26 12.14 -9.43
CA GLU A 219 -9.08 13.26 -8.50
C GLU A 219 -7.64 13.38 -8.03
N ALA A 220 -7.00 12.27 -7.63
CA ALA A 220 -5.60 12.25 -7.22
C ALA A 220 -4.66 12.70 -8.34
N VAL A 221 -4.81 12.15 -9.54
CA VAL A 221 -4.02 12.51 -10.72
C VAL A 221 -4.17 13.99 -11.08
N ASN A 222 -5.39 14.52 -11.05
CA ASN A 222 -5.63 15.92 -11.35
C ASN A 222 -4.98 16.85 -10.30
N LYS A 223 -5.06 16.50 -9.01
CA LYS A 223 -4.37 17.24 -7.94
C LYS A 223 -2.85 17.16 -8.09
N MET A 224 -2.30 16.00 -8.43
CA MET A 224 -0.85 15.84 -8.68
C MET A 224 -0.38 16.71 -9.84
N LYS A 225 -1.11 16.73 -10.97
CA LYS A 225 -0.78 17.57 -12.13
C LYS A 225 -0.84 19.06 -11.78
N ALA A 226 -1.88 19.49 -11.08
CA ALA A 226 -2.04 20.88 -10.68
C ALA A 226 -0.88 21.34 -9.77
N ALA A 227 -0.52 20.54 -8.76
CA ALA A 227 0.58 20.86 -7.85
C ALA A 227 1.95 20.87 -8.56
N ALA A 228 2.20 19.97 -9.51
CA ALA A 228 3.44 19.95 -10.30
C ALA A 228 3.55 21.16 -11.25
N THR A 229 2.43 21.70 -11.73
CA THR A 229 2.43 22.90 -12.59
C THR A 229 2.67 24.18 -11.80
N ALA A 230 2.30 24.19 -10.51
CA ALA A 230 2.47 25.33 -9.60
C ALA A 230 3.86 25.40 -8.93
N ALA A 231 4.73 24.40 -9.09
CA ALA A 231 6.04 24.27 -8.45
C ALA A 231 7.18 24.79 -9.32
#